data_f2f991f979e5473115adb101bb665f7c
#
_entry.id   f2f991f979e5473115adb101bb665f7c
#
_cell.length_a   1.000
_cell.length_b   1.000
_cell.length_c   1.000
_cell.angle_alpha   90.00
_cell.angle_beta   90.00
_cell.angle_gamma   90.00
#
_symmetry.space_group_name_H-M   'P 1'
#
loop_
_entity.id
_entity.type
_entity.pdbx_description
1 polymer ?
#
loop_
_entity_poly.entity_id
_entity_poly.type
_entity_poly.pdbx_seq_one_letter_code
_entity_poly.pdbx_strand_id
1 'polypeptide(L)'
;EKVMNQHLRDVAKTVRVLSYGALKNGKSGKADLDLYLDYLFTHNFFLRMPKLVYSNYSDVRTIPTDLMSAIPVCDEVRKAKMIAAVQKLLEVDVIRQGDKAIVPYVFNLALANPNDQQAVQDLQLLSGFLRVCTRYNVGNKDILKPDGTGFHHNAHYNGYMYSYKTWVEYFYRFKGTSFKIDPKSYERLKKAVVTIYMTAVRAEGDKNRIYANSMAGRHPFYSIEVPFTQKLFEQLIEIGADATGTDLDKELAAYYNYFFKTDKYPVPAADANGFYQYNYSSAGAYLQPGWVAVMKSPTAMLWGSEIYNKTNRFGRYQSHGTLEILYDGGLVPTGYPSNNENKGAGWDWNMMPGSTTVHYTDWAEMMPYKNDK
;
A
#
# COMPACT_ATOMS: atom_id res chain seq x y z
N GLU A 1 -6.12 19.41 -21.81
CA GLU A 1 -6.08 18.18 -21.00
C GLU A 1 -6.41 18.46 -19.54
N LYS A 2 -5.72 19.37 -18.83
CA LYS A 2 -6.00 19.67 -17.41
C LYS A 2 -7.46 20.08 -17.14
N VAL A 3 -8.07 20.87 -18.01
CA VAL A 3 -9.46 21.31 -17.88
C VAL A 3 -10.43 20.13 -18.06
N MET A 4 -10.19 19.28 -19.05
CA MET A 4 -11.02 18.08 -19.30
C MET A 4 -10.94 17.08 -18.15
N ASN A 5 -9.74 16.88 -17.60
CA ASN A 5 -9.56 16.01 -16.42
C ASN A 5 -10.26 16.59 -15.18
N GLN A 6 -10.31 17.91 -15.03
CA GLN A 6 -11.07 18.53 -13.95
C GLN A 6 -12.57 18.30 -14.12
N HIS A 7 -13.11 18.49 -15.32
CA HIS A 7 -14.51 18.20 -15.61
C HIS A 7 -14.85 16.74 -15.34
N LEU A 8 -13.99 15.81 -15.74
CA LEU A 8 -14.20 14.40 -15.49
C LEU A 8 -14.20 14.07 -13.99
N ARG A 9 -13.32 14.69 -13.20
CA ARG A 9 -13.31 14.57 -11.73
C ARG A 9 -14.62 15.07 -11.11
N ASP A 10 -15.10 16.22 -11.57
CA ASP A 10 -16.31 16.82 -11.04
C ASP A 10 -17.55 15.98 -11.36
N VAL A 11 -17.63 15.47 -12.58
CA VAL A 11 -18.67 14.52 -12.99
C VAL A 11 -18.61 13.24 -12.16
N ALA A 12 -17.44 12.64 -12.00
CA ALA A 12 -17.28 11.42 -11.21
C ALA A 12 -17.70 11.61 -9.75
N LYS A 13 -17.31 12.72 -9.12
CA LYS A 13 -17.77 13.08 -7.77
C LYS A 13 -19.27 13.25 -7.69
N THR A 14 -19.89 13.90 -8.68
CA THR A 14 -21.33 14.07 -8.75
C THR A 14 -22.04 12.72 -8.86
N VAL A 15 -21.57 11.83 -9.74
CA VAL A 15 -22.07 10.46 -9.83
C VAL A 15 -22.00 9.74 -8.48
N ARG A 16 -20.88 9.84 -7.78
CA ARG A 16 -20.73 9.23 -6.45
C ARG A 16 -21.75 9.78 -5.46
N VAL A 17 -21.91 11.10 -5.38
CA VAL A 17 -22.86 11.75 -4.45
C VAL A 17 -24.29 11.32 -4.75
N LEU A 18 -24.70 11.32 -6.02
CA LEU A 18 -26.03 10.88 -6.44
C LEU A 18 -26.24 9.40 -6.19
N SER A 19 -25.22 8.56 -6.37
CA SER A 19 -25.28 7.12 -6.06
C SER A 19 -25.53 6.89 -4.56
N TYR A 20 -24.85 7.64 -3.68
CA TYR A 20 -25.15 7.60 -2.25
C TYR A 20 -26.55 8.10 -1.93
N GLY A 21 -27.00 9.15 -2.63
CA GLY A 21 -28.37 9.65 -2.53
C GLY A 21 -29.41 8.58 -2.92
N ALA A 22 -29.15 7.84 -3.99
CA ALA A 22 -30.00 6.73 -4.44
C ALA A 22 -30.07 5.59 -3.41
N LEU A 23 -28.95 5.24 -2.80
CA LEU A 23 -28.90 4.23 -1.74
C LEU A 23 -29.66 4.68 -0.48
N LYS A 24 -29.53 5.96 -0.10
CA LYS A 24 -30.12 6.49 1.13
C LYS A 24 -31.61 6.85 0.99
N ASN A 25 -31.99 7.45 -0.13
CA ASN A 25 -33.32 8.03 -0.34
C ASN A 25 -34.23 7.19 -1.26
N GLY A 26 -33.78 6.00 -1.68
CA GLY A 26 -34.58 5.07 -2.48
C GLY A 26 -34.98 5.66 -3.83
N LYS A 27 -36.29 5.58 -4.15
CA LYS A 27 -36.82 5.98 -5.47
C LYS A 27 -36.51 7.43 -5.87
N SER A 28 -36.59 8.37 -4.95
CA SER A 28 -36.34 9.80 -5.22
C SER A 28 -34.87 10.04 -5.58
N GLY A 29 -33.94 9.55 -4.75
CA GLY A 29 -32.52 9.72 -5.05
C GLY A 29 -32.06 8.95 -6.29
N LYS A 30 -32.73 7.82 -6.62
CA LYS A 30 -32.49 7.09 -7.86
C LYS A 30 -32.91 7.90 -9.10
N ALA A 31 -34.04 8.61 -9.05
CA ALA A 31 -34.49 9.44 -10.18
C ALA A 31 -33.48 10.55 -10.53
N ASP A 32 -32.88 11.19 -9.53
CA ASP A 32 -31.85 12.21 -9.75
C ASP A 32 -30.59 11.60 -10.40
N LEU A 33 -30.13 10.43 -9.93
CA LEU A 33 -29.02 9.72 -10.54
C LEU A 33 -29.32 9.32 -11.98
N ASP A 34 -30.50 8.73 -12.23
CA ASP A 34 -30.89 8.27 -13.55
C ASP A 34 -30.95 9.44 -14.55
N LEU A 35 -31.52 10.58 -14.15
CA LEU A 35 -31.57 11.79 -14.96
C LEU A 35 -30.17 12.31 -15.32
N TYR A 36 -29.28 12.35 -14.33
CA TYR A 36 -27.92 12.81 -14.55
C TYR A 36 -27.12 11.88 -15.48
N LEU A 37 -27.24 10.57 -15.28
CA LEU A 37 -26.57 9.61 -16.13
C LEU A 37 -27.11 9.64 -17.56
N ASP A 38 -28.44 9.75 -17.77
CA ASP A 38 -29.04 9.88 -19.09
C ASP A 38 -28.54 11.13 -19.82
N TYR A 39 -28.39 12.23 -19.12
CA TYR A 39 -27.79 13.45 -19.68
C TYR A 39 -26.36 13.20 -20.17
N LEU A 40 -25.51 12.57 -19.33
CA LEU A 40 -24.13 12.30 -19.69
C LEU A 40 -24.02 11.35 -20.89
N PHE A 41 -24.85 10.31 -20.94
CA PHE A 41 -24.83 9.34 -22.04
C PHE A 41 -25.39 9.91 -23.33
N THR A 42 -26.51 10.66 -23.27
CA THR A 42 -27.14 11.30 -24.44
C THR A 42 -26.20 12.28 -25.11
N HIS A 43 -25.42 13.02 -24.33
CA HIS A 43 -24.44 13.97 -24.85
C HIS A 43 -23.05 13.34 -25.12
N ASN A 44 -22.92 12.03 -25.07
CA ASN A 44 -21.67 11.33 -25.33
C ASN A 44 -20.49 11.86 -24.49
N PHE A 45 -20.76 12.27 -23.23
CA PHE A 45 -19.75 12.90 -22.39
C PHE A 45 -18.49 12.07 -22.30
N PHE A 46 -18.59 10.79 -21.92
CA PHE A 46 -17.44 9.92 -21.72
C PHE A 46 -16.67 9.63 -23.01
N LEU A 47 -17.33 9.65 -24.16
CA LEU A 47 -16.66 9.44 -25.45
C LEU A 47 -15.73 10.59 -25.83
N ARG A 48 -15.99 11.78 -25.32
CA ARG A 48 -15.17 12.99 -25.56
C ARG A 48 -14.03 13.12 -24.57
N MET A 49 -14.03 12.37 -23.48
CA MET A 49 -12.97 12.46 -22.47
C MET A 49 -11.71 11.73 -22.93
N PRO A 50 -10.51 12.25 -22.61
CA PRO A 50 -9.27 11.55 -22.86
C PRO A 50 -9.19 10.30 -21.99
N LYS A 51 -8.36 9.35 -22.38
CA LYS A 51 -8.01 8.23 -21.53
C LYS A 51 -7.25 8.72 -20.30
N LEU A 52 -7.50 8.07 -19.18
CA LEU A 52 -6.76 8.30 -17.94
C LEU A 52 -5.37 7.66 -18.08
N VAL A 53 -4.34 8.46 -17.94
CA VAL A 53 -2.95 8.01 -18.03
C VAL A 53 -2.33 7.91 -16.64
N TYR A 54 -1.44 6.97 -16.45
CA TYR A 54 -0.79 6.72 -15.17
C TYR A 54 0.00 7.92 -14.62
N SER A 55 0.47 8.81 -15.50
CA SER A 55 1.13 10.05 -15.07
C SER A 55 0.24 10.95 -14.19
N ASN A 56 -1.08 10.76 -14.26
CA ASN A 56 -2.04 11.38 -13.36
C ASN A 56 -2.61 10.35 -12.36
N TYR A 57 -1.75 9.87 -11.51
CA TYR A 57 -2.01 8.85 -10.52
C TYR A 57 -3.27 9.06 -9.66
N SER A 58 -3.55 10.30 -9.29
CA SER A 58 -4.74 10.63 -8.49
C SER A 58 -6.03 10.35 -9.27
N ASP A 59 -6.09 10.73 -10.54
CA ASP A 59 -7.28 10.58 -11.37
C ASP A 59 -7.58 9.12 -11.70
N VAL A 60 -6.55 8.35 -12.03
CA VAL A 60 -6.69 6.91 -12.28
C VAL A 60 -7.24 6.17 -11.06
N ARG A 61 -6.96 6.65 -9.86
CA ARG A 61 -7.45 6.03 -8.61
C ARG A 61 -8.87 6.42 -8.26
N THR A 62 -9.22 7.68 -8.45
CA THR A 62 -10.48 8.23 -7.91
C THR A 62 -11.61 8.21 -8.91
N ILE A 63 -11.37 8.60 -10.15
CA ILE A 63 -12.42 8.73 -11.17
C ILE A 63 -13.14 7.42 -11.44
N PRO A 64 -12.46 6.30 -11.76
CA PRO A 64 -13.14 5.02 -11.98
C PRO A 64 -13.95 4.58 -10.77
N THR A 65 -13.38 4.68 -9.57
CA THR A 65 -14.05 4.30 -8.32
C THR A 65 -15.33 5.12 -8.08
N ASP A 66 -15.26 6.42 -8.31
CA ASP A 66 -16.40 7.32 -8.15
C ASP A 66 -17.50 7.02 -9.18
N LEU A 67 -17.14 6.79 -10.44
CA LEU A 67 -18.10 6.42 -11.49
C LEU A 67 -18.76 5.07 -11.23
N MET A 68 -18.01 4.10 -10.77
CA MET A 68 -18.50 2.75 -10.49
C MET A 68 -19.45 2.68 -9.29
N SER A 69 -19.50 3.71 -8.46
CA SER A 69 -20.49 3.81 -7.38
C SER A 69 -21.94 3.77 -7.88
N ALA A 70 -22.19 4.10 -9.14
CA ALA A 70 -23.50 4.01 -9.77
C ALA A 70 -23.93 2.57 -10.12
N ILE A 71 -22.98 1.65 -10.32
CA ILE A 71 -23.28 0.29 -10.81
C ILE A 71 -24.28 -0.47 -9.94
N PRO A 72 -24.16 -0.52 -8.60
CA PRO A 72 -25.08 -1.27 -7.76
C PRO A 72 -26.48 -0.66 -7.65
N VAL A 73 -26.69 0.57 -8.12
CA VAL A 73 -27.97 1.30 -7.99
C VAL A 73 -28.63 1.61 -9.32
N CYS A 74 -27.94 1.43 -10.44
CA CYS A 74 -28.47 1.60 -11.78
C CYS A 74 -29.33 0.40 -12.22
N ASP A 75 -30.21 0.63 -13.22
CA ASP A 75 -30.74 -0.45 -14.03
C ASP A 75 -29.67 -1.04 -14.98
N GLU A 76 -29.97 -2.17 -15.58
CA GLU A 76 -29.02 -2.92 -16.42
C GLU A 76 -28.56 -2.11 -17.66
N VAL A 77 -29.38 -1.24 -18.22
CA VAL A 77 -29.02 -0.45 -19.39
C VAL A 77 -27.98 0.62 -19.00
N ARG A 78 -28.22 1.39 -17.93
CA ARG A 78 -27.27 2.39 -17.45
C ARG A 78 -26.01 1.76 -16.90
N LYS A 79 -26.14 0.63 -16.22
CA LYS A 79 -25.02 -0.19 -15.75
C LYS A 79 -24.08 -0.57 -16.89
N ALA A 80 -24.61 -1.14 -17.98
CA ALA A 80 -23.81 -1.52 -19.15
C ALA A 80 -23.10 -0.31 -19.78
N LYS A 81 -23.80 0.82 -19.91
CA LYS A 81 -23.20 2.07 -20.42
C LYS A 81 -22.10 2.61 -19.50
N MET A 82 -22.28 2.54 -18.19
CA MET A 82 -21.26 2.98 -17.22
C MET A 82 -20.02 2.09 -17.25
N ILE A 83 -20.20 0.77 -17.32
CA ILE A 83 -19.09 -0.18 -17.47
C ILE A 83 -18.29 0.14 -18.74
N ALA A 84 -18.96 0.32 -19.87
CA ALA A 84 -18.30 0.67 -21.13
C ALA A 84 -17.57 2.03 -21.05
N ALA A 85 -18.16 3.02 -20.36
CA ALA A 85 -17.54 4.31 -20.13
C ALA A 85 -16.24 4.19 -19.31
N VAL A 86 -16.27 3.43 -18.22
CA VAL A 86 -15.07 3.22 -17.36
C VAL A 86 -13.99 2.44 -18.13
N GLN A 87 -14.35 1.39 -18.85
CA GLN A 87 -13.42 0.64 -19.67
C GLN A 87 -12.74 1.51 -20.74
N LYS A 88 -13.49 2.40 -21.37
CA LYS A 88 -12.93 3.34 -22.37
C LYS A 88 -11.96 4.33 -21.74
N LEU A 89 -12.21 4.80 -20.53
CA LEU A 89 -11.36 5.77 -19.84
C LEU A 89 -10.03 5.18 -19.35
N LEU A 90 -9.94 3.86 -19.21
CA LEU A 90 -8.76 3.20 -18.65
C LEU A 90 -7.79 2.75 -19.74
N GLU A 91 -6.50 2.95 -19.51
CA GLU A 91 -5.45 2.32 -20.30
C GLU A 91 -5.04 0.99 -19.68
N VAL A 92 -4.85 -0.03 -20.51
CA VAL A 92 -4.44 -1.39 -20.08
C VAL A 92 -3.07 -1.34 -19.37
N ASP A 93 -2.19 -0.43 -19.75
CA ASP A 93 -0.86 -0.29 -19.15
C ASP A 93 -0.88 0.15 -17.68
N VAL A 94 -1.96 0.76 -17.23
CA VAL A 94 -2.17 1.11 -15.83
C VAL A 94 -2.23 -0.15 -14.95
N ILE A 95 -2.66 -1.28 -15.49
CA ILE A 95 -2.75 -2.57 -14.78
C ILE A 95 -1.35 -3.15 -14.51
N ARG A 96 -0.33 -2.80 -15.29
CA ARG A 96 1.01 -3.39 -15.20
C ARG A 96 1.81 -3.02 -13.95
N GLN A 97 1.41 -1.99 -13.22
CA GLN A 97 2.24 -1.45 -12.14
C GLN A 97 1.88 -1.96 -10.73
N GLY A 98 0.98 -2.94 -10.61
CA GLY A 98 0.65 -3.57 -9.33
C GLY A 98 0.06 -2.64 -8.28
N ASP A 99 -0.42 -1.50 -8.71
CA ASP A 99 -0.87 -0.47 -7.80
C ASP A 99 -2.17 -0.86 -7.11
N LYS A 100 -2.15 -0.69 -5.80
CA LYS A 100 -3.32 -0.83 -4.90
C LYS A 100 -4.59 -0.11 -5.40
N ALA A 101 -4.41 0.88 -6.28
CA ALA A 101 -5.50 1.69 -6.77
C ALA A 101 -6.32 1.02 -7.87
N ILE A 102 -5.72 0.08 -8.59
CA ILE A 102 -6.31 -0.53 -9.79
C ILE A 102 -7.14 -1.75 -9.43
N VAL A 103 -6.70 -2.51 -8.44
CA VAL A 103 -7.31 -3.78 -8.04
C VAL A 103 -8.79 -3.63 -7.68
N PRO A 104 -9.23 -2.62 -6.89
CA PRO A 104 -10.62 -2.47 -6.52
C PRO A 104 -11.58 -2.34 -7.71
N TYR A 105 -11.25 -1.52 -8.69
CA TYR A 105 -12.18 -1.30 -9.79
C TYR A 105 -12.12 -2.41 -10.85
N VAL A 106 -10.98 -3.03 -11.09
CA VAL A 106 -10.89 -4.22 -11.96
C VAL A 106 -11.74 -5.36 -11.39
N PHE A 107 -11.66 -5.59 -10.08
CA PHE A 107 -12.49 -6.56 -9.39
C PHE A 107 -13.98 -6.25 -9.54
N ASN A 108 -14.37 -5.01 -9.28
CA ASN A 108 -15.77 -4.60 -9.39
C ASN A 108 -16.28 -4.62 -10.84
N LEU A 109 -15.45 -4.24 -11.82
CA LEU A 109 -15.80 -4.36 -13.24
C LEU A 109 -16.03 -5.82 -13.65
N ALA A 110 -15.17 -6.73 -13.19
CA ALA A 110 -15.36 -8.16 -13.46
C ALA A 110 -16.68 -8.67 -12.88
N LEU A 111 -16.99 -8.33 -11.62
CA LEU A 111 -18.25 -8.71 -10.97
C LEU A 111 -19.50 -8.06 -11.62
N ALA A 112 -19.34 -6.89 -12.21
CA ALA A 112 -20.43 -6.17 -12.88
C ALA A 112 -20.63 -6.60 -14.34
N ASN A 113 -19.76 -7.42 -14.88
CA ASN A 113 -19.86 -7.88 -16.28
C ASN A 113 -21.11 -8.77 -16.45
N PRO A 114 -22.00 -8.46 -17.40
CA PRO A 114 -23.19 -9.28 -17.65
C PRO A 114 -22.87 -10.63 -18.31
N ASN A 115 -21.66 -10.78 -18.84
CA ASN A 115 -21.18 -12.04 -19.40
C ASN A 115 -20.39 -12.82 -18.34
N ASP A 116 -20.98 -13.85 -17.77
CA ASP A 116 -20.37 -14.67 -16.71
C ASP A 116 -19.02 -15.28 -17.13
N GLN A 117 -18.89 -15.73 -18.37
CA GLN A 117 -17.63 -16.31 -18.86
C GLN A 117 -16.52 -15.26 -18.88
N GLN A 118 -16.82 -14.05 -19.35
CA GLN A 118 -15.87 -12.94 -19.34
C GLN A 118 -15.54 -12.51 -17.91
N ALA A 119 -16.55 -12.44 -17.02
CA ALA A 119 -16.36 -12.13 -15.61
C ALA A 119 -15.38 -13.11 -14.94
N VAL A 120 -15.55 -14.41 -15.20
CA VAL A 120 -14.63 -15.44 -14.69
C VAL A 120 -13.21 -15.25 -15.24
N GLN A 121 -13.05 -14.97 -16.52
CA GLN A 121 -11.75 -14.72 -17.13
C GLN A 121 -11.06 -13.49 -16.52
N ASP A 122 -11.81 -12.39 -16.32
CA ASP A 122 -11.29 -11.16 -15.71
C ASP A 122 -10.86 -11.39 -14.28
N LEU A 123 -11.61 -12.17 -13.49
CA LEU A 123 -11.23 -12.54 -12.12
C LEU A 123 -10.00 -13.47 -12.08
N GLN A 124 -9.88 -14.39 -13.05
CA GLN A 124 -8.69 -15.23 -13.19
C GLN A 124 -7.45 -14.41 -13.51
N LEU A 125 -7.56 -13.44 -14.43
CA LEU A 125 -6.49 -12.51 -14.76
C LEU A 125 -6.08 -11.67 -13.56
N LEU A 126 -7.05 -11.12 -12.81
CA LEU A 126 -6.79 -10.34 -11.60
C LEU A 126 -6.09 -11.17 -10.53
N SER A 127 -6.59 -12.38 -10.25
CA SER A 127 -5.95 -13.30 -9.30
C SER A 127 -4.53 -13.67 -9.75
N GLY A 128 -4.34 -13.97 -11.03
CA GLY A 128 -3.03 -14.23 -11.63
C GLY A 128 -2.08 -13.06 -11.46
N PHE A 129 -2.57 -11.85 -11.73
CA PHE A 129 -1.81 -10.61 -11.55
C PHE A 129 -1.38 -10.40 -10.09
N LEU A 130 -2.29 -10.53 -9.13
CA LEU A 130 -1.98 -10.42 -7.70
C LEU A 130 -0.90 -11.43 -7.26
N ARG A 131 -0.96 -12.66 -7.78
CA ARG A 131 0.08 -13.68 -7.55
C ARG A 131 1.44 -13.28 -8.14
N VAL A 132 1.45 -12.65 -9.32
CA VAL A 132 2.69 -12.10 -9.91
C VAL A 132 3.26 -10.99 -9.04
N CYS A 133 2.42 -10.13 -8.45
CA CYS A 133 2.87 -9.07 -7.55
C CYS A 133 3.62 -9.60 -6.31
N THR A 134 3.37 -10.83 -5.89
CA THR A 134 4.10 -11.45 -4.76
C THR A 134 5.42 -12.11 -5.16
N ARG A 135 5.83 -12.09 -6.44
CA ARG A 135 7.09 -12.71 -6.86
C ARG A 135 8.29 -11.91 -6.36
N TYR A 136 9.34 -12.63 -6.04
CA TYR A 136 10.61 -12.00 -5.68
C TYR A 136 11.29 -11.37 -6.90
N ASN A 137 11.78 -10.16 -6.70
CA ASN A 137 12.72 -9.52 -7.59
C ASN A 137 14.08 -9.42 -6.89
N VAL A 138 15.05 -10.18 -7.35
CA VAL A 138 16.37 -10.23 -6.72
C VAL A 138 17.28 -9.05 -7.07
N GLY A 139 16.89 -8.24 -8.05
CA GLY A 139 17.61 -7.02 -8.40
C GLY A 139 17.36 -5.88 -7.41
N ASN A 140 17.92 -4.73 -7.70
CA ASN A 140 17.77 -3.50 -6.90
C ASN A 140 16.47 -2.72 -7.19
N LYS A 141 15.52 -3.32 -7.91
CA LYS A 141 14.25 -2.67 -8.29
C LYS A 141 13.08 -3.21 -7.47
N ASP A 142 11.98 -2.51 -7.61
CA ASP A 142 10.74 -2.71 -6.89
C ASP A 142 10.33 -4.16 -6.67
N ILE A 143 9.42 -4.35 -5.76
CA ILE A 143 8.70 -5.53 -5.30
C ILE A 143 9.42 -6.28 -4.16
N LEU A 144 8.89 -7.44 -3.82
CA LEU A 144 9.35 -8.27 -2.71
C LEU A 144 10.75 -8.83 -2.94
N LYS A 145 11.53 -8.88 -1.87
CA LYS A 145 12.85 -9.48 -1.84
C LYS A 145 12.82 -10.82 -1.11
N PRO A 146 13.77 -11.73 -1.41
CA PRO A 146 13.82 -13.02 -0.76
C PRO A 146 14.01 -12.98 0.76
N ASP A 147 14.54 -11.89 1.30
CA ASP A 147 14.67 -11.67 2.76
C ASP A 147 13.38 -11.16 3.43
N GLY A 148 12.31 -10.95 2.67
CA GLY A 148 11.03 -10.45 3.16
C GLY A 148 10.88 -8.93 3.09
N THR A 149 11.92 -8.22 2.73
CA THR A 149 11.83 -6.76 2.52
C THR A 149 11.13 -6.44 1.20
N GLY A 150 10.65 -5.23 1.05
CA GLY A 150 10.01 -4.76 -0.16
C GLY A 150 10.55 -3.40 -0.57
N PHE A 151 10.66 -3.18 -1.88
CA PHE A 151 11.18 -1.95 -2.44
C PHE A 151 10.06 -1.19 -3.15
N HIS A 152 10.21 0.12 -3.13
CA HIS A 152 9.34 1.05 -3.82
C HIS A 152 10.19 2.14 -4.47
N HIS A 153 9.78 2.66 -5.61
CA HIS A 153 10.54 3.63 -6.40
C HIS A 153 11.97 3.16 -6.70
N ASN A 154 12.11 1.93 -7.20
CA ASN A 154 13.36 1.27 -7.55
C ASN A 154 14.20 0.83 -6.34
N ALA A 155 15.34 1.48 -6.12
CA ALA A 155 16.42 0.96 -5.30
C ALA A 155 16.38 1.42 -3.84
N HIS A 156 15.21 1.65 -3.26
CA HIS A 156 15.14 1.90 -1.83
C HIS A 156 14.05 1.08 -1.14
N TYR A 157 14.32 0.72 0.09
CA TYR A 157 13.36 0.04 0.93
C TYR A 157 12.27 1.02 1.38
N ASN A 158 11.11 0.83 0.91
CA ASN A 158 9.91 1.41 1.50
C ASN A 158 8.78 0.40 1.46
N GLY A 159 9.13 -0.82 1.40
CA GLY A 159 8.21 -1.89 1.34
C GLY A 159 6.95 -1.56 0.56
N TYR A 160 6.53 -2.35 -0.29
CA TYR A 160 5.17 -2.33 -0.81
C TYR A 160 4.12 -2.41 0.31
N MET A 161 4.44 -1.84 1.47
CA MET A 161 3.58 -1.80 2.66
C MET A 161 2.19 -1.31 2.33
N TYR A 162 2.10 -0.31 1.44
CA TYR A 162 0.81 0.21 0.98
C TYR A 162 0.04 -0.79 0.12
N SER A 163 0.74 -1.63 -0.63
CA SER A 163 0.13 -2.63 -1.50
C SER A 163 -0.30 -3.87 -0.73
N TYR A 164 0.40 -4.23 0.34
CA TYR A 164 0.10 -5.45 1.11
C TYR A 164 -1.32 -5.46 1.66
N LYS A 165 -1.81 -4.31 2.14
CA LYS A 165 -3.21 -4.17 2.55
C LYS A 165 -4.15 -4.60 1.42
N THR A 166 -3.98 -4.04 0.23
CA THR A 166 -4.82 -4.35 -0.92
C THR A 166 -4.69 -5.81 -1.33
N TRP A 167 -3.47 -6.36 -1.36
CA TRP A 167 -3.27 -7.77 -1.71
C TRP A 167 -3.97 -8.70 -0.73
N VAL A 168 -3.85 -8.47 0.58
CA VAL A 168 -4.54 -9.26 1.59
C VAL A 168 -6.05 -9.14 1.45
N GLU A 169 -6.59 -7.92 1.31
CA GLU A 169 -8.03 -7.69 1.15
C GLU A 169 -8.61 -8.46 -0.05
N TYR A 170 -7.90 -8.50 -1.17
CA TYR A 170 -8.42 -9.16 -2.38
C TYR A 170 -8.14 -10.66 -2.39
N PHE A 171 -7.03 -11.15 -1.86
CA PHE A 171 -6.85 -12.58 -1.63
C PHE A 171 -7.87 -13.12 -0.63
N TYR A 172 -8.24 -12.34 0.37
CA TYR A 172 -9.30 -12.70 1.30
C TYR A 172 -10.67 -12.84 0.61
N ARG A 173 -10.99 -11.95 -0.34
CA ARG A 173 -12.20 -12.03 -1.16
C ARG A 173 -12.21 -13.26 -2.06
N PHE A 174 -11.06 -13.73 -2.48
CA PHE A 174 -10.91 -14.94 -3.30
C PHE A 174 -10.85 -16.24 -2.49
N LYS A 175 -10.79 -16.16 -1.16
CA LYS A 175 -10.76 -17.33 -0.27
C LYS A 175 -11.94 -18.27 -0.55
N GLY A 176 -11.69 -19.59 -0.59
CA GLY A 176 -12.69 -20.60 -0.85
C GLY A 176 -13.16 -20.69 -2.31
N THR A 177 -12.55 -19.96 -3.22
CA THR A 177 -12.86 -19.98 -4.66
C THR A 177 -11.74 -20.59 -5.49
N SER A 178 -11.99 -20.81 -6.79
CA SER A 178 -10.95 -21.22 -7.73
C SER A 178 -9.90 -20.12 -8.00
N PHE A 179 -10.15 -18.90 -7.57
CA PHE A 179 -9.26 -17.74 -7.70
C PHE A 179 -8.32 -17.54 -6.50
N LYS A 180 -8.39 -18.41 -5.49
CA LYS A 180 -7.59 -18.30 -4.28
C LYS A 180 -6.09 -18.23 -4.56
N ILE A 181 -5.34 -17.65 -3.66
CA ILE A 181 -3.87 -17.58 -3.73
C ILE A 181 -3.27 -18.99 -3.66
N ASP A 182 -2.21 -19.23 -4.43
CA ASP A 182 -1.43 -20.46 -4.30
C ASP A 182 -0.49 -20.43 -3.08
N PRO A 183 -0.10 -21.60 -2.53
CA PRO A 183 0.74 -21.66 -1.33
C PRO A 183 2.05 -20.90 -1.46
N LYS A 184 2.71 -20.96 -2.63
CA LYS A 184 4.00 -20.30 -2.85
C LYS A 184 3.88 -18.77 -2.85
N SER A 185 2.81 -18.23 -3.43
CA SER A 185 2.53 -16.80 -3.41
C SER A 185 2.14 -16.34 -2.00
N TYR A 186 1.39 -17.16 -1.29
CA TYR A 186 1.04 -16.91 0.10
C TYR A 186 2.28 -16.82 1.00
N GLU A 187 3.19 -17.80 0.93
CA GLU A 187 4.41 -17.81 1.75
C GLU A 187 5.27 -16.57 1.56
N ARG A 188 5.35 -16.05 0.32
CA ARG A 188 6.08 -14.80 0.08
C ARG A 188 5.40 -13.58 0.72
N LEU A 189 4.08 -13.51 0.62
CA LEU A 189 3.31 -12.42 1.25
C LEU A 189 3.36 -12.51 2.77
N LYS A 190 3.22 -13.71 3.33
CA LYS A 190 3.38 -13.98 4.77
C LYS A 190 4.73 -13.49 5.27
N LYS A 191 5.81 -13.91 4.62
CA LYS A 191 7.16 -13.48 4.98
C LYS A 191 7.32 -11.96 4.96
N ALA A 192 6.79 -11.30 3.93
CA ALA A 192 6.88 -9.85 3.82
C ALA A 192 6.12 -9.12 4.93
N VAL A 193 4.93 -9.60 5.28
CA VAL A 193 4.13 -9.01 6.37
C VAL A 193 4.81 -9.25 7.73
N VAL A 194 5.30 -10.46 7.99
CA VAL A 194 6.05 -10.74 9.23
C VAL A 194 7.27 -9.85 9.33
N THR A 195 8.02 -9.65 8.25
CA THR A 195 9.20 -8.76 8.23
C THR A 195 8.85 -7.31 8.63
N ILE A 196 7.70 -6.79 8.21
CA ILE A 196 7.26 -5.45 8.64
C ILE A 196 7.08 -5.41 10.17
N TYR A 197 6.40 -6.41 10.72
CA TYR A 197 6.14 -6.47 12.16
C TYR A 197 7.40 -6.71 12.99
N MET A 198 8.39 -7.42 12.44
CA MET A 198 9.70 -7.64 13.07
C MET A 198 10.53 -6.36 13.20
N THR A 199 10.24 -5.37 12.39
CA THR A 199 10.98 -4.10 12.33
C THR A 199 10.16 -2.90 12.82
N ALA A 200 8.98 -3.15 13.39
CA ALA A 200 8.06 -2.12 13.84
C ALA A 200 7.72 -2.28 15.32
N VAL A 201 7.20 -1.23 15.92
CA VAL A 201 6.69 -1.21 17.29
C VAL A 201 5.25 -0.75 17.34
N ARG A 202 4.59 -1.02 18.46
CA ARG A 202 3.22 -0.59 18.69
C ARG A 202 3.15 0.82 19.27
N ALA A 203 2.13 1.57 18.85
CA ALA A 203 1.82 2.84 19.47
C ALA A 203 1.29 2.65 20.89
N GLU A 204 1.58 3.62 21.73
CA GLU A 204 0.97 3.72 23.04
C GLU A 204 -0.55 3.92 22.91
N GLY A 205 -1.33 3.20 23.73
CA GLY A 205 -2.79 3.34 23.80
C GLY A 205 -3.59 2.77 22.62
N ASP A 206 -2.94 2.40 21.50
CA ASP A 206 -3.62 1.80 20.36
C ASP A 206 -2.93 0.52 19.91
N LYS A 207 -3.45 -0.61 20.37
CA LYS A 207 -2.92 -1.95 20.06
C LYS A 207 -2.98 -2.32 18.57
N ASN A 208 -3.70 -1.56 17.77
CA ASN A 208 -3.89 -1.82 16.34
C ASN A 208 -2.93 -1.05 15.46
N ARG A 209 -2.18 -0.09 16.01
CA ARG A 209 -1.22 0.70 15.26
C ARG A 209 0.19 0.20 15.45
N ILE A 210 0.88 0.03 14.35
CA ILE A 210 2.32 -0.21 14.34
C ILE A 210 3.01 0.92 13.58
N TYR A 211 4.21 1.25 14.03
CA TYR A 211 5.03 2.27 13.39
C TYR A 211 6.27 1.64 12.78
N ALA A 212 6.47 1.90 11.50
CA ALA A 212 7.70 1.57 10.83
C ALA A 212 8.84 2.48 11.34
N ASN A 213 10.03 1.99 11.16
CA ASN A 213 11.27 2.64 11.55
C ASN A 213 11.98 3.27 10.34
N SER A 214 13.23 3.67 10.53
CA SER A 214 14.11 4.22 9.51
C SER A 214 14.29 3.34 8.28
N MET A 215 14.04 2.03 8.36
CA MET A 215 14.04 1.16 7.18
C MET A 215 12.98 1.54 6.16
N ALA A 216 11.93 2.26 6.58
CA ALA A 216 10.87 2.70 5.68
C ALA A 216 11.34 3.67 4.58
N GLY A 217 12.61 4.02 4.53
CA GLY A 217 13.25 4.70 3.41
C GLY A 217 12.84 6.14 3.17
N ARG A 218 11.55 6.43 3.13
CA ARG A 218 11.02 7.78 2.88
C ARG A 218 11.07 8.68 4.11
N HIS A 219 10.95 8.10 5.27
CA HIS A 219 10.84 8.81 6.54
C HIS A 219 11.80 8.19 7.57
N PRO A 220 13.11 8.31 7.36
CA PRO A 220 14.07 7.88 8.36
C PRO A 220 13.88 8.72 9.60
N PHE A 221 14.02 8.14 10.79
CA PHE A 221 13.78 8.78 12.10
C PHE A 221 12.34 9.30 12.31
N TYR A 222 11.44 9.01 11.42
CA TYR A 222 10.04 9.36 11.56
C TYR A 222 9.19 8.11 11.50
N SER A 223 8.50 7.82 12.58
CA SER A 223 7.57 6.70 12.65
C SER A 223 6.39 6.95 11.72
N ILE A 224 6.26 6.14 10.70
CA ILE A 224 5.07 6.10 9.87
C ILE A 224 4.18 4.99 10.35
N GLU A 225 2.92 5.30 10.51
CA GLU A 225 1.89 4.28 10.69
C GLU A 225 1.90 3.33 9.49
N VAL A 226 2.12 2.07 9.75
CA VAL A 226 2.02 1.03 8.75
C VAL A 226 0.55 0.75 8.49
N PRO A 227 0.07 0.88 7.25
CA PRO A 227 -1.34 0.68 6.92
C PRO A 227 -1.69 -0.82 6.87
N PHE A 228 -1.25 -1.58 7.85
CA PHE A 228 -1.52 -3.00 8.01
C PHE A 228 -2.04 -3.26 9.41
N THR A 229 -3.33 -3.53 9.52
CA THR A 229 -4.03 -3.63 10.80
C THR A 229 -4.02 -5.06 11.34
N GLN A 230 -4.34 -5.20 12.62
CA GLN A 230 -4.58 -6.49 13.27
C GLN A 230 -5.60 -7.33 12.48
N LYS A 231 -6.69 -6.72 12.03
CA LYS A 231 -7.70 -7.40 11.19
C LYS A 231 -7.11 -7.95 9.88
N LEU A 232 -6.23 -7.21 9.22
CA LEU A 232 -5.58 -7.71 7.99
C LEU A 232 -4.65 -8.89 8.29
N PHE A 233 -4.00 -8.87 9.44
CA PHE A 233 -3.17 -10.00 9.87
C PHE A 233 -4.03 -11.26 10.10
N GLU A 234 -5.19 -11.10 10.75
CA GLU A 234 -6.17 -12.17 10.93
C GLU A 234 -6.67 -12.73 9.59
N GLN A 235 -7.01 -11.84 8.66
CA GLN A 235 -7.39 -12.24 7.30
C GLN A 235 -6.26 -13.00 6.59
N LEU A 236 -5.01 -12.60 6.79
CA LEU A 236 -3.87 -13.31 6.21
C LEU A 236 -3.71 -14.72 6.77
N ILE A 237 -4.00 -14.94 8.08
CA ILE A 237 -4.02 -16.28 8.69
C ILE A 237 -5.08 -17.16 8.02
N GLU A 238 -6.28 -16.62 7.81
CA GLU A 238 -7.36 -17.35 7.15
C GLU A 238 -7.04 -17.66 5.67
N ILE A 239 -6.42 -16.72 4.97
CA ILE A 239 -5.91 -16.94 3.61
C ILE A 239 -4.89 -18.08 3.59
N GLY A 240 -4.01 -18.14 4.58
CA GLY A 240 -3.01 -19.17 4.70
C GLY A 240 -3.60 -20.56 4.92
N ALA A 241 -4.56 -20.66 5.80
CA ALA A 241 -5.31 -21.88 6.04
C ALA A 241 -5.97 -22.39 4.75
N ASP A 242 -6.65 -21.51 4.02
CA ASP A 242 -7.28 -21.85 2.73
C ASP A 242 -6.25 -22.22 1.65
N ALA A 243 -5.15 -21.48 1.54
CA ALA A 243 -4.11 -21.72 0.55
C ALA A 243 -3.43 -23.08 0.73
N THR A 244 -3.20 -23.48 1.99
CA THR A 244 -2.50 -24.73 2.33
C THR A 244 -3.45 -25.90 2.58
N GLY A 245 -4.75 -25.66 2.66
CA GLY A 245 -5.75 -26.70 2.97
C GLY A 245 -5.70 -27.17 4.42
N THR A 246 -5.31 -26.29 5.34
CA THR A 246 -5.26 -26.55 6.80
C THR A 246 -6.33 -25.76 7.53
N ASP A 247 -6.65 -26.16 8.77
CA ASP A 247 -7.62 -25.42 9.60
C ASP A 247 -7.05 -24.07 10.09
N LEU A 248 -5.73 -23.98 10.22
CA LEU A 248 -5.04 -22.80 10.74
C LEU A 248 -3.60 -22.75 10.22
N ASP A 249 -3.13 -21.57 9.78
CA ASP A 249 -1.70 -21.32 9.66
C ASP A 249 -1.10 -21.11 11.05
N LYS A 250 -0.59 -22.20 11.63
CA LYS A 250 -0.07 -22.20 13.01
C LYS A 250 1.14 -21.29 13.19
N GLU A 251 1.99 -21.17 12.17
CA GLU A 251 3.17 -20.31 12.23
C GLU A 251 2.75 -18.84 12.30
N LEU A 252 1.89 -18.40 11.39
CA LEU A 252 1.42 -17.02 11.38
C LEU A 252 0.55 -16.69 12.60
N ALA A 253 -0.22 -17.65 13.08
CA ALA A 253 -0.99 -17.53 14.33
C ALA A 253 -0.07 -17.36 15.56
N ALA A 254 1.08 -18.07 15.59
CA ALA A 254 2.08 -17.89 16.64
C ALA A 254 2.72 -16.47 16.61
N TYR A 255 3.05 -15.97 15.42
CA TYR A 255 3.49 -14.57 15.24
C TYR A 255 2.40 -13.57 15.65
N TYR A 256 1.14 -13.84 15.35
CA TYR A 256 0.03 -12.99 15.81
C TYR A 256 0.01 -12.89 17.32
N ASN A 257 0.04 -14.05 18.03
CA ASN A 257 0.06 -14.08 19.49
C ASN A 257 1.26 -13.30 20.05
N TYR A 258 2.43 -13.42 19.45
CA TYR A 258 3.63 -12.66 19.84
C TYR A 258 3.48 -11.16 19.62
N PHE A 259 3.13 -10.73 18.40
CA PHE A 259 3.07 -9.30 18.06
C PHE A 259 1.95 -8.56 18.78
N PHE A 260 0.82 -9.21 19.00
CA PHE A 260 -0.34 -8.58 19.65
C PHE A 260 -0.46 -8.91 21.14
N LYS A 261 0.53 -9.63 21.71
CA LYS A 261 0.57 -10.03 23.13
C LYS A 261 -0.78 -10.63 23.60
N THR A 262 -1.22 -11.65 22.89
CA THR A 262 -2.53 -12.30 23.08
C THR A 262 -2.39 -13.81 22.96
N ASP A 263 -3.40 -14.53 23.43
CA ASP A 263 -3.59 -15.98 23.28
C ASP A 263 -4.80 -16.32 22.39
N LYS A 264 -5.12 -15.41 21.46
CA LYS A 264 -6.30 -15.56 20.58
C LYS A 264 -6.30 -16.88 19.80
N TYR A 265 -5.15 -17.31 19.34
CA TYR A 265 -5.02 -18.59 18.64
C TYR A 265 -4.47 -19.68 19.55
N PRO A 266 -4.96 -20.95 19.41
CA PRO A 266 -4.57 -22.07 20.27
C PRO A 266 -3.18 -22.62 19.91
N VAL A 267 -2.21 -21.73 19.85
CA VAL A 267 -0.79 -22.04 19.60
C VAL A 267 0.08 -21.18 20.53
N PRO A 268 1.25 -21.66 20.95
CA PRO A 268 2.21 -20.81 21.68
C PRO A 268 2.59 -19.59 20.85
N ALA A 269 2.85 -18.46 21.52
CA ALA A 269 3.42 -17.31 20.86
C ALA A 269 4.79 -17.66 20.25
N ALA A 270 5.09 -17.10 19.08
CA ALA A 270 6.39 -17.30 18.46
C ALA A 270 7.51 -16.72 19.35
N ASP A 271 8.66 -17.37 19.35
CA ASP A 271 9.90 -16.74 19.84
C ASP A 271 10.55 -16.00 18.68
N ALA A 272 10.27 -14.71 18.61
CA ALA A 272 10.80 -13.83 17.55
C ALA A 272 11.98 -12.97 18.04
N ASN A 273 12.50 -13.23 19.23
CA ASN A 273 13.65 -12.51 19.76
C ASN A 273 14.91 -12.88 18.98
N GLY A 274 15.80 -11.92 18.77
CA GLY A 274 17.07 -12.18 18.13
C GLY A 274 17.43 -11.18 17.04
N PHE A 275 18.52 -11.49 16.34
CA PHE A 275 19.03 -10.65 15.25
C PHE A 275 18.58 -11.18 13.88
N TYR A 276 18.06 -10.26 13.07
CA TYR A 276 17.59 -10.50 11.72
C TYR A 276 18.38 -9.66 10.74
N GLN A 277 18.94 -10.28 9.73
CA GLN A 277 19.70 -9.60 8.69
C GLN A 277 18.90 -9.54 7.40
N TYR A 278 18.81 -8.34 6.83
CA TYR A 278 18.10 -8.04 5.60
C TYR A 278 19.10 -7.60 4.52
N ASN A 279 19.68 -8.58 3.85
CA ASN A 279 20.78 -8.36 2.91
C ASN A 279 20.39 -7.52 1.71
N TYR A 280 19.15 -7.63 1.24
CA TYR A 280 18.66 -6.84 0.12
C TYR A 280 18.43 -5.37 0.48
N SER A 281 18.18 -5.08 1.74
CA SER A 281 17.95 -3.72 2.25
C SER A 281 19.17 -3.13 2.93
N SER A 282 20.28 -3.86 2.98
CA SER A 282 21.49 -3.46 3.73
C SER A 282 21.15 -3.02 5.16
N ALA A 283 20.34 -3.84 5.83
CA ALA A 283 19.78 -3.52 7.13
C ALA A 283 19.82 -4.74 8.06
N GLY A 284 19.74 -4.46 9.36
CA GLY A 284 19.56 -5.46 10.40
C GLY A 284 18.58 -4.97 11.45
N ALA A 285 17.89 -5.91 12.09
CA ALA A 285 17.05 -5.63 13.24
C ALA A 285 17.39 -6.59 14.37
N TYR A 286 17.53 -6.05 15.59
CA TYR A 286 17.65 -6.83 16.80
C TYR A 286 16.38 -6.68 17.62
N LEU A 287 15.56 -7.72 17.63
CA LEU A 287 14.26 -7.73 18.27
C LEU A 287 14.34 -8.34 19.66
N GLN A 288 13.73 -7.67 20.63
CA GLN A 288 13.57 -8.12 21.99
C GLN A 288 12.13 -7.82 22.48
N PRO A 289 11.68 -8.44 23.58
CA PRO A 289 10.35 -8.14 24.12
C PRO A 289 10.20 -6.65 24.41
N GLY A 290 9.31 -6.00 23.66
CA GLY A 290 8.96 -4.60 23.85
C GLY A 290 9.88 -3.58 23.19
N TRP A 291 10.93 -3.98 22.47
CA TRP A 291 11.77 -3.05 21.72
C TRP A 291 12.47 -3.70 20.52
N VAL A 292 12.87 -2.88 19.59
CA VAL A 292 13.70 -3.30 18.44
C VAL A 292 14.76 -2.25 18.14
N ALA A 293 16.01 -2.70 17.94
CA ALA A 293 17.06 -1.86 17.39
C ALA A 293 17.19 -2.16 15.90
N VAL A 294 17.12 -1.14 15.06
CA VAL A 294 17.23 -1.27 13.61
C VAL A 294 18.43 -0.48 13.13
N MET A 295 19.25 -1.12 12.32
CA MET A 295 20.39 -0.50 11.66
C MET A 295 20.22 -0.57 10.15
N LYS A 296 20.54 0.52 9.47
CA LYS A 296 20.46 0.64 8.01
C LYS A 296 21.70 1.36 7.47
N SER A 297 22.20 0.88 6.36
CA SER A 297 23.29 1.51 5.62
C SER A 297 23.00 1.51 4.12
N PRO A 298 23.30 2.57 3.37
CA PRO A 298 23.23 2.56 1.93
C PRO A 298 24.38 1.76 1.33
N THR A 299 24.17 1.34 0.09
CA THR A 299 25.20 0.75 -0.75
C THR A 299 25.18 1.42 -2.13
N ALA A 300 26.13 1.09 -2.98
CA ALA A 300 26.11 1.56 -4.37
C ALA A 300 24.84 1.11 -5.15
N MET A 301 24.18 0.04 -4.68
CA MET A 301 22.99 -0.54 -5.33
C MET A 301 21.69 -0.19 -4.62
N LEU A 302 21.76 0.38 -3.43
CA LEU A 302 20.61 0.65 -2.57
C LEU A 302 20.67 2.10 -2.08
N TRP A 303 19.67 2.88 -2.41
CA TRP A 303 19.58 4.25 -1.95
C TRP A 303 19.37 4.35 -0.45
N GLY A 304 19.91 5.40 0.14
CA GLY A 304 19.75 5.66 1.57
C GLY A 304 18.31 5.98 1.93
N SER A 305 17.68 6.87 1.20
CA SER A 305 16.28 7.23 1.38
C SER A 305 15.71 7.89 0.13
N GLU A 306 14.40 7.87 0.00
CA GLU A 306 13.69 8.68 -0.98
C GLU A 306 13.59 10.13 -0.47
N ILE A 307 13.97 11.08 -1.33
CA ILE A 307 13.85 12.49 -1.01
C ILE A 307 12.46 12.98 -1.34
N TYR A 308 11.76 13.40 -0.32
CA TYR A 308 10.42 13.97 -0.46
C TYR A 308 10.42 15.41 0.07
N ASN A 309 10.19 16.37 -0.82
CA ASN A 309 10.37 17.82 -0.56
C ASN A 309 9.80 18.35 0.76
N LYS A 310 8.83 17.69 1.35
CA LYS A 310 8.17 18.15 2.56
C LYS A 310 8.57 17.42 3.83
N THR A 311 9.30 16.30 3.73
CA THR A 311 9.54 15.45 4.90
C THR A 311 10.99 15.09 5.17
N ASN A 312 11.85 15.07 4.16
CA ASN A 312 13.23 14.61 4.35
C ASN A 312 14.27 15.27 3.43
N ARG A 313 13.99 16.46 2.92
CA ARG A 313 14.84 17.14 1.94
C ARG A 313 16.26 17.45 2.39
N PHE A 314 16.52 17.52 3.70
CA PHE A 314 17.82 17.79 4.26
C PHE A 314 18.59 16.54 4.69
N GLY A 315 18.05 15.36 4.42
CA GLY A 315 18.57 14.10 4.93
C GLY A 315 19.69 13.49 4.11
N ARG A 316 20.84 14.14 3.95
CA ARG A 316 22.00 13.60 3.24
C ARG A 316 22.48 12.29 3.86
N TYR A 317 22.47 12.18 5.16
CA TYR A 317 23.08 11.07 5.90
C TYR A 317 22.09 10.07 6.46
N GLN A 318 20.82 10.20 6.09
CA GLN A 318 19.69 9.47 6.68
C GLN A 318 19.80 7.93 6.72
N SER A 319 20.78 7.34 6.11
CA SER A 319 20.96 5.90 6.11
C SER A 319 22.43 5.49 6.15
N HIS A 320 23.30 6.40 6.53
CA HIS A 320 24.74 6.17 6.56
C HIS A 320 25.17 5.49 7.86
N GLY A 321 24.77 4.22 8.07
CA GLY A 321 25.05 3.51 9.31
C GLY A 321 24.11 3.90 10.45
N THR A 322 22.90 4.33 10.12
CA THR A 322 21.91 4.77 11.11
C THR A 322 21.49 3.64 12.03
N LEU A 323 21.52 3.90 13.33
CA LEU A 323 20.97 3.06 14.37
C LEU A 323 19.75 3.74 15.00
N GLU A 324 18.62 3.04 15.03
CA GLU A 324 17.40 3.50 15.66
C GLU A 324 16.90 2.44 16.66
N ILE A 325 16.54 2.87 17.86
CA ILE A 325 15.95 2.00 18.88
C ILE A 325 14.51 2.43 19.11
N LEU A 326 13.61 1.52 18.89
CA LEU A 326 12.16 1.69 19.02
C LEU A 326 11.66 0.81 20.17
N TYR A 327 10.71 1.28 20.95
CA TYR A 327 10.12 0.52 22.04
C TYR A 327 8.60 0.68 22.12
N ASP A 328 7.93 -0.36 22.61
CA ASP A 328 6.49 -0.37 22.78
C ASP A 328 6.02 0.75 23.71
N GLY A 329 4.97 1.47 23.29
CA GLY A 329 4.43 2.59 24.07
C GLY A 329 5.25 3.88 23.96
N GLY A 330 6.46 3.82 23.45
CA GLY A 330 7.22 5.00 23.09
C GLY A 330 6.72 5.49 21.73
N LEU A 331 6.17 6.69 21.68
CA LEU A 331 6.26 7.43 20.43
C LEU A 331 7.74 7.61 20.16
N VAL A 332 8.14 7.39 18.96
CA VAL A 332 9.48 7.62 18.50
C VAL A 332 9.60 9.00 17.87
N PRO A 333 9.41 10.06 18.57
CA PRO A 333 9.81 11.33 18.05
C PRO A 333 11.26 11.49 18.43
N THR A 334 12.06 11.32 17.49
CA THR A 334 13.43 11.78 17.53
C THR A 334 13.55 13.30 17.64
N GLY A 335 12.51 14.01 18.02
CA GLY A 335 12.47 15.48 17.92
C GLY A 335 12.50 15.99 16.47
N TYR A 336 12.29 15.08 15.54
CA TYR A 336 12.38 15.33 14.12
C TYR A 336 11.13 16.09 13.65
N PRO A 337 11.25 17.26 13.05
CA PRO A 337 10.06 17.94 12.55
C PRO A 337 9.39 17.10 11.51
N SER A 338 8.14 16.75 11.74
CA SER A 338 7.32 15.93 10.86
C SER A 338 6.98 16.62 9.55
N ASN A 339 7.18 17.89 9.44
CA ASN A 339 7.01 18.70 8.25
C ASN A 339 8.17 19.67 8.07
N ASN A 340 8.38 20.07 6.83
CA ASN A 340 9.43 21.04 6.50
C ASN A 340 9.00 22.48 6.63
N GLU A 341 7.84 22.76 7.15
CA GLU A 341 7.41 24.12 7.39
C GLU A 341 8.42 24.82 8.32
N ASN A 342 9.01 24.06 9.22
CA ASN A 342 10.07 24.54 10.12
C ASN A 342 11.49 24.33 9.57
N LYS A 343 11.66 23.90 8.32
CA LYS A 343 12.97 23.69 7.67
C LYS A 343 13.97 22.88 8.50
N GLY A 344 13.49 21.89 9.25
CA GLY A 344 14.34 21.07 10.12
C GLY A 344 14.75 21.77 11.42
N ALA A 345 14.05 22.82 11.84
CA ALA A 345 14.32 23.52 13.09
C ALA A 345 14.38 22.55 14.27
N GLY A 346 15.45 22.64 15.05
CA GLY A 346 15.67 21.81 16.23
C GLY A 346 16.43 20.49 15.97
N TRP A 347 16.70 20.11 14.73
CA TRP A 347 17.52 18.95 14.39
C TRP A 347 18.77 19.36 13.60
N ASP A 348 19.92 18.91 14.05
CA ASP A 348 21.15 19.06 13.27
C ASP A 348 21.25 17.92 12.24
N TRP A 349 20.95 18.20 10.99
CA TRP A 349 20.97 17.24 9.90
C TRP A 349 22.36 16.75 9.51
N ASN A 350 23.41 17.37 10.05
CA ASN A 350 24.76 16.88 9.92
C ASN A 350 25.07 15.71 10.86
N MET A 351 24.26 15.52 11.89
CA MET A 351 24.51 14.54 12.94
C MET A 351 23.50 13.41 12.86
N MET A 352 23.98 12.22 12.47
CA MET A 352 23.17 11.02 12.42
C MET A 352 23.64 9.98 13.42
N PRO A 353 22.77 9.45 14.28
CA PRO A 353 23.15 8.42 15.24
C PRO A 353 23.83 7.23 14.57
N GLY A 354 24.94 6.79 15.13
CA GLY A 354 25.68 5.63 14.65
C GLY A 354 26.58 5.88 13.44
N SER A 355 26.72 7.12 12.96
CA SER A 355 27.54 7.42 11.78
C SER A 355 28.54 8.56 12.02
N THR A 356 29.61 8.55 11.21
CA THR A 356 30.52 9.70 11.07
C THR A 356 30.12 10.52 9.86
N THR A 357 29.94 11.81 10.04
CA THR A 357 29.42 12.71 9.02
C THR A 357 30.29 13.95 8.87
N VAL A 358 30.24 14.60 7.71
CA VAL A 358 30.83 15.92 7.50
C VAL A 358 29.81 16.99 7.86
N HIS A 359 30.21 17.92 8.69
CA HIS A 359 29.34 19.02 9.08
C HIS A 359 29.38 20.13 8.02
N TYR A 360 28.23 20.37 7.40
CA TYR A 360 28.02 21.44 6.42
C TYR A 360 27.36 22.63 7.11
N THR A 361 27.82 23.82 6.80
CA THR A 361 27.23 25.08 7.28
C THR A 361 26.19 25.63 6.32
N ASP A 362 26.25 25.24 5.06
CA ASP A 362 25.27 25.60 4.02
C ASP A 362 24.22 24.51 3.86
N TRP A 363 22.97 24.91 4.00
CA TRP A 363 21.82 24.01 3.80
C TRP A 363 21.70 23.49 2.36
N ALA A 364 22.19 24.22 1.37
CA ALA A 364 22.22 23.75 0.00
C ALA A 364 23.17 22.56 -0.18
N GLU A 365 24.30 22.57 0.54
CA GLU A 365 25.27 21.46 0.53
C GLU A 365 24.74 20.24 1.29
N MET A 366 23.86 20.46 2.30
CA MET A 366 23.21 19.39 3.04
C MET A 366 22.15 18.66 2.21
N MET A 367 21.59 19.29 1.21
CA MET A 367 20.58 18.64 0.37
C MET A 367 21.23 17.45 -0.32
N PRO A 368 20.69 16.23 -0.11
CA PRO A 368 21.12 15.10 -0.90
C PRO A 368 20.87 15.42 -2.37
N TYR A 369 21.79 14.99 -3.23
CA TYR A 369 21.54 15.04 -4.65
C TYR A 369 20.16 14.45 -4.90
N LYS A 370 19.34 15.15 -5.66
CA LYS A 370 18.10 14.59 -6.16
C LYS A 370 18.46 13.25 -6.77
N ASN A 371 17.97 12.19 -6.19
CA ASN A 371 17.92 10.94 -6.90
C ASN A 371 16.97 11.21 -8.05
N ASP A 372 17.52 11.53 -9.19
CA ASP A 372 16.75 11.56 -10.40
C ASP A 372 16.15 10.18 -10.55
N LYS A 373 14.82 10.15 -10.53
CA LYS A 373 14.00 8.94 -10.65
C LYS A 373 14.33 8.19 -11.94
#